data_27b11782f6bcf827ca9aa444ee13d04e
#
_entry.id   27b11782f6bcf827ca9aa444ee13d04e
#
_cell.length_a   1.000
_cell.length_b   1.000
_cell.length_c   1.000
_cell.angle_alpha   90.00
_cell.angle_beta   90.00
_cell.angle_gamma   90.00
#
_symmetry.space_group_name_H-M   'P 1'
#
loop_
_entity.id
_entity.type
_entity.pdbx_description
1 polymer ?
#
loop_
_entity_poly.entity_id
_entity_poly.type
_entity_poly.pdbx_seq_one_letter_code
_entity_poly.pdbx_strand_id
1 'polypeptide(L)'
;RVRRAQGLSRAFWANRDLRSKRYGAYAPVFSSQLYFHLIFPWLISVSLVSISLPLFFVLMEFPEIGWHAALFPGAILAMGSASRTCRGILGGSLILVHSHFLLLIGRRLHIWEPDEELRLAIQRNRHESG
;
A
#
# COMPACT_ATOMS: atom_id res chain seq x y z
N ARG A 1 -2.31 -4.72 -9.94
CA ARG A 1 -2.05 -4.65 -8.49
C ARG A 1 -2.41 -3.27 -7.92
N VAL A 2 -1.96 -2.15 -8.51
CA VAL A 2 -2.27 -0.78 -8.05
C VAL A 2 -3.79 -0.53 -7.99
N ARG A 3 -4.55 -0.97 -8.99
CA ARG A 3 -6.01 -0.86 -9.00
C ARG A 3 -6.67 -1.53 -7.79
N ARG A 4 -6.22 -2.73 -7.43
CA ARG A 4 -6.73 -3.44 -6.23
C ARG A 4 -6.38 -2.69 -4.95
N ALA A 5 -5.18 -2.13 -4.86
CA ALA A 5 -4.74 -1.33 -3.72
C ALA A 5 -5.60 -0.06 -3.55
N GLN A 6 -5.95 0.64 -4.64
CA GLN A 6 -6.88 1.78 -4.59
C GLN A 6 -8.28 1.37 -4.12
N GLY A 7 -8.78 0.23 -4.61
CA GLY A 7 -10.08 -0.31 -4.17
C GLY A 7 -10.11 -0.63 -2.69
N LEU A 8 -9.06 -1.28 -2.20
CA LEU A 8 -8.91 -1.61 -0.78
C LEU A 8 -8.87 -0.36 0.09
N SER A 9 -8.08 0.64 -0.29
CA SER A 9 -8.00 1.92 0.45
C SER A 9 -9.36 2.62 0.53
N ARG A 10 -10.11 2.66 -0.58
CA ARG A 10 -11.47 3.23 -0.59
C ARG A 10 -12.43 2.45 0.29
N ALA A 11 -12.38 1.11 0.25
CA ALA A 11 -13.22 0.26 1.10
C ALA A 11 -12.94 0.52 2.58
N PHE A 12 -11.69 0.70 2.99
CA PHE A 12 -11.34 1.05 4.36
C PHE A 12 -11.87 2.43 4.76
N TRP A 13 -11.78 3.43 3.88
CA TRP A 13 -12.33 4.76 4.15
C TRP A 13 -13.85 4.77 4.21
N ALA A 14 -14.52 4.08 3.31
CA ALA A 14 -15.98 3.97 3.28
C ALA A 14 -16.55 3.28 4.53
N ASN A 15 -15.81 2.30 5.07
CA ASN A 15 -16.24 1.51 6.23
C ASN A 15 -15.50 1.89 7.53
N ARG A 16 -15.03 3.14 7.64
CA ARG A 16 -14.28 3.61 8.82
C ARG A 16 -15.05 3.54 10.15
N ASP A 17 -16.36 3.53 10.09
CA ASP A 17 -17.26 3.39 11.23
C ASP A 17 -17.16 2.01 11.90
N LEU A 18 -16.69 0.98 11.19
CA LEU A 18 -16.41 -0.36 11.73
C LEU A 18 -15.33 -0.38 12.82
N ARG A 19 -14.60 0.71 13.00
CA ARG A 19 -13.67 0.92 14.12
C ARG A 19 -14.37 1.18 15.46
N SER A 20 -15.67 1.46 15.43
CA SER A 20 -16.45 1.74 16.64
C SER A 20 -16.55 0.52 17.53
N LYS A 21 -16.47 0.73 18.85
CA LYS A 21 -16.61 -0.30 19.88
C LYS A 21 -17.92 -1.09 19.77
N ARG A 22 -18.96 -0.55 19.12
CA ARG A 22 -20.24 -1.23 18.89
C ARG A 22 -20.12 -2.53 18.09
N TYR A 23 -19.01 -2.68 17.32
CA TYR A 23 -18.74 -3.88 16.52
C TYR A 23 -17.91 -4.95 17.27
N GLY A 24 -17.71 -4.78 18.59
CA GLY A 24 -17.09 -5.76 19.46
C GLY A 24 -15.70 -6.21 18.99
N ALA A 25 -15.47 -7.52 18.94
CA ALA A 25 -14.19 -8.10 18.52
C ALA A 25 -13.76 -7.79 17.08
N TYR A 26 -14.68 -7.36 16.22
CA TYR A 26 -14.36 -7.01 14.83
C TYR A 26 -13.59 -5.68 14.73
N ALA A 27 -13.88 -4.72 15.61
CA ALA A 27 -13.26 -3.39 15.58
C ALA A 27 -11.72 -3.40 15.68
N PRO A 28 -11.08 -4.17 16.59
CA PRO A 28 -9.62 -4.24 16.64
C PRO A 28 -9.02 -4.94 15.41
N VAL A 29 -9.67 -5.98 14.89
CA VAL A 29 -9.22 -6.68 13.67
C VAL A 29 -9.24 -5.72 12.48
N PHE A 30 -10.34 -4.98 12.28
CA PHE A 30 -10.47 -3.99 11.23
C PHE A 30 -9.43 -2.86 11.38
N SER A 31 -9.22 -2.37 12.61
CA SER A 31 -8.23 -1.32 12.90
C SER A 31 -6.81 -1.76 12.58
N SER A 32 -6.45 -3.00 12.91
CA SER A 32 -5.14 -3.55 12.60
C SER A 32 -4.92 -3.69 11.08
N GLN A 33 -5.91 -4.19 10.36
CA GLN A 33 -5.87 -4.29 8.89
C GLN A 33 -5.73 -2.91 8.24
N LEU A 34 -6.47 -1.92 8.72
CA LEU A 34 -6.37 -0.54 8.26
C LEU A 34 -4.96 0.02 8.50
N TYR A 35 -4.38 -0.21 9.69
CA TYR A 35 -3.04 0.21 10.02
C TYR A 35 -2.00 -0.39 9.06
N PHE A 36 -2.02 -1.73 8.87
CA PHE A 36 -1.07 -2.42 8.00
C PHE A 36 -1.18 -2.03 6.52
N HIS A 37 -2.37 -1.67 6.05
CA HIS A 37 -2.57 -1.33 4.63
C HIS A 37 -2.47 0.16 4.32
N LEU A 38 -2.79 1.04 5.27
CA LEU A 38 -2.74 2.50 5.03
C LEU A 38 -1.52 3.18 5.66
N ILE A 39 -1.16 2.84 6.89
CA ILE A 39 -0.13 3.56 7.64
C ILE A 39 1.24 2.92 7.49
N PHE A 40 1.32 1.61 7.67
CA PHE A 40 2.58 0.87 7.66
C PHE A 40 3.43 1.05 6.38
N PRO A 41 2.87 1.04 5.16
CA PRO A 41 3.64 1.29 3.94
C PRO A 41 4.29 2.67 3.91
N TRP A 42 3.61 3.69 4.45
CA TRP A 42 4.16 5.04 4.56
C TRP A 42 5.28 5.11 5.59
N LEU A 43 5.13 4.44 6.74
CA LEU A 43 6.20 4.37 7.75
C LEU A 43 7.46 3.72 7.17
N ILE A 44 7.33 2.62 6.45
CA ILE A 44 8.47 1.99 5.75
C ILE A 44 9.11 2.97 4.76
N SER A 45 8.32 3.65 3.94
CA SER A 45 8.84 4.57 2.93
C SER A 45 9.56 5.76 3.55
N VAL A 46 8.97 6.38 4.58
CA VAL A 46 9.58 7.48 5.31
C VAL A 46 10.88 7.02 6.00
N SER A 47 10.88 5.85 6.64
CA SER A 47 12.09 5.29 7.27
C SER A 47 13.21 5.06 6.26
N LEU A 48 12.89 4.51 5.08
CA LEU A 48 13.88 4.30 4.01
C LEU A 48 14.47 5.63 3.54
N VAL A 49 13.65 6.65 3.31
CA VAL A 49 14.12 7.99 2.91
C VAL A 49 14.97 8.61 4.02
N SER A 50 14.53 8.53 5.28
CA SER A 50 15.25 9.10 6.43
C SER A 50 16.62 8.46 6.67
N ILE A 51 16.79 7.20 6.30
CA ILE A 51 18.09 6.52 6.38
C ILE A 51 18.95 6.84 5.16
N SER A 52 18.34 6.87 3.97
CA SER A 52 19.07 7.06 2.71
C SER A 52 19.66 8.47 2.58
N LEU A 53 18.96 9.51 3.07
CA LEU A 53 19.38 10.89 2.95
C LEU A 53 20.68 11.18 3.72
N PRO A 54 20.80 10.92 5.03
CA PRO A 54 22.05 11.10 5.76
C PRO A 54 23.19 10.25 5.20
N LEU A 55 22.89 9.00 4.81
CA LEU A 55 23.88 8.11 4.21
C LEU A 55 24.45 8.69 2.92
N PHE A 56 23.59 9.28 2.07
CA PHE A 56 24.02 9.95 0.85
C PHE A 56 24.95 11.13 1.13
N PHE A 57 24.63 11.98 2.14
CA PHE A 57 25.50 13.08 2.53
C PHE A 57 26.84 12.61 3.07
N VAL A 58 26.85 11.58 3.93
CA VAL A 58 28.10 10.99 4.46
C VAL A 58 28.98 10.43 3.33
N LEU A 59 28.38 9.77 2.34
CA LEU A 59 29.09 9.27 1.16
C LEU A 59 29.72 10.40 0.32
N MET A 60 29.05 11.55 0.22
CA MET A 60 29.54 12.69 -0.56
C MET A 60 30.68 13.44 0.15
N GLU A 61 30.56 13.66 1.45
CA GLU A 61 31.56 14.42 2.23
C GLU A 61 32.75 13.58 2.66
N PHE A 62 32.52 12.29 2.96
CA PHE A 62 33.54 11.38 3.49
C PHE A 62 33.53 10.04 2.73
N PRO A 63 34.02 10.01 1.47
CA PRO A 63 33.91 8.82 0.64
C PRO A 63 34.57 7.60 1.28
N GLU A 64 35.71 7.77 1.96
CA GLU A 64 36.43 6.66 2.61
C GLU A 64 35.61 6.02 3.76
N ILE A 65 34.97 6.83 4.59
CA ILE A 65 34.13 6.36 5.70
C ILE A 65 32.74 5.93 5.16
N GLY A 66 32.24 6.66 4.17
CA GLY A 66 30.92 6.44 3.58
C GLY A 66 30.75 5.04 3.00
N TRP A 67 31.77 4.50 2.36
CA TRP A 67 31.71 3.12 1.83
C TRP A 67 31.50 2.08 2.93
N HIS A 68 32.20 2.20 4.06
CA HIS A 68 32.02 1.30 5.20
C HIS A 68 30.65 1.49 5.86
N ALA A 69 30.17 2.73 5.97
CA ALA A 69 28.85 3.03 6.49
C ALA A 69 27.73 2.50 5.59
N ALA A 70 27.93 2.45 4.27
CA ALA A 70 26.98 1.93 3.30
C ALA A 70 26.93 0.40 3.25
N LEU A 71 28.02 -0.28 3.60
CA LEU A 71 28.10 -1.76 3.57
C LEU A 71 27.08 -2.40 4.52
N PHE A 72 26.89 -1.85 5.71
CA PHE A 72 25.97 -2.41 6.71
C PHE A 72 24.49 -2.35 6.28
N PRO A 73 23.91 -1.17 5.94
CA PRO A 73 22.54 -1.10 5.43
C PRO A 73 22.39 -1.80 4.07
N GLY A 74 23.43 -1.78 3.22
CA GLY A 74 23.46 -2.52 1.96
C GLY A 74 23.37 -4.03 2.17
N ALA A 75 24.09 -4.58 3.13
CA ALA A 75 24.01 -5.99 3.49
C ALA A 75 22.63 -6.38 4.03
N ILE A 76 22.04 -5.54 4.90
CA ILE A 76 20.68 -5.76 5.42
C ILE A 76 19.65 -5.76 4.28
N LEU A 77 19.74 -4.82 3.35
CA LEU A 77 18.86 -4.75 2.19
C LEU A 77 19.05 -5.97 1.26
N ALA A 78 20.28 -6.39 1.03
CA ALA A 78 20.59 -7.57 0.23
C ALA A 78 20.04 -8.85 0.87
N MET A 79 20.26 -9.05 2.17
CA MET A 79 19.72 -10.18 2.93
C MET A 79 18.19 -10.14 2.97
N GLY A 80 17.58 -8.96 3.21
CA GLY A 80 16.13 -8.77 3.16
C GLY A 80 15.56 -9.07 1.78
N SER A 81 16.23 -8.66 0.70
CA SER A 81 15.80 -8.92 -0.67
C SER A 81 15.95 -10.38 -1.09
N ALA A 82 16.80 -11.14 -0.46
CA ALA A 82 16.92 -12.59 -0.68
C ALA A 82 15.67 -13.35 -0.18
N SER A 83 15.04 -12.87 0.88
CA SER A 83 13.81 -13.47 1.41
C SER A 83 12.60 -13.15 0.53
N ARG A 84 11.83 -14.19 0.15
CA ARG A 84 10.55 -14.02 -0.59
C ARG A 84 9.56 -13.15 0.19
N THR A 85 9.51 -13.30 1.52
CA THR A 85 8.63 -12.55 2.40
C THR A 85 8.99 -11.06 2.42
N CYS A 86 10.28 -10.72 2.61
CA CYS A 86 10.73 -9.33 2.62
C CYS A 86 10.49 -8.64 1.27
N ARG A 87 10.77 -9.32 0.15
CA ARG A 87 10.44 -8.81 -1.19
C ARG A 87 8.94 -8.57 -1.36
N GLY A 88 8.10 -9.47 -0.83
CA GLY A 88 6.65 -9.32 -0.85
C GLY A 88 6.17 -8.10 -0.06
N ILE A 89 6.74 -7.89 1.13
CA ILE A 89 6.43 -6.74 1.98
C ILE A 89 6.87 -5.43 1.32
N LEU A 90 8.12 -5.35 0.87
CA LEU A 90 8.65 -4.15 0.21
C LEU A 90 7.88 -3.82 -1.08
N GLY A 91 7.71 -4.81 -1.96
CA GLY A 91 6.96 -4.61 -3.20
C GLY A 91 5.50 -4.27 -2.96
N GLY A 92 4.86 -4.89 -1.98
CA GLY A 92 3.50 -4.56 -1.56
C GLY A 92 3.37 -3.15 -1.01
N SER A 93 4.32 -2.73 -0.17
CA SER A 93 4.37 -1.37 0.39
C SER A 93 4.54 -0.31 -0.70
N LEU A 94 5.45 -0.52 -1.65
CA LEU A 94 5.65 0.40 -2.78
C LEU A 94 4.38 0.53 -3.64
N ILE A 95 3.71 -0.58 -3.93
CA ILE A 95 2.44 -0.56 -4.68
C ILE A 95 1.36 0.22 -3.92
N LEU A 96 1.26 0.04 -2.61
CA LEU A 96 0.29 0.76 -1.77
C LEU A 96 0.60 2.26 -1.72
N VAL A 97 1.84 2.66 -1.47
CA VAL A 97 2.26 4.08 -1.48
C VAL A 97 2.01 4.71 -2.84
N HIS A 98 2.39 4.03 -3.93
CA HIS A 98 2.11 4.52 -5.29
C HIS A 98 0.61 4.67 -5.55
N SER A 99 -0.22 3.71 -5.10
CA SER A 99 -1.66 3.77 -5.25
C SER A 99 -2.29 4.94 -4.48
N HIS A 100 -1.81 5.21 -3.26
CA HIS A 100 -2.25 6.35 -2.46
C HIS A 100 -1.84 7.68 -3.10
N PHE A 101 -0.61 7.76 -3.62
CA PHE A 101 -0.15 8.94 -4.34
C PHE A 101 -1.02 9.25 -5.56
N LEU A 102 -1.35 8.24 -6.36
CA LEU A 102 -2.27 8.40 -7.49
C LEU A 102 -3.67 8.86 -7.05
N LEU A 103 -4.17 8.37 -5.91
CA LEU A 103 -5.44 8.83 -5.36
C LEU A 103 -5.38 10.30 -4.93
N LEU A 104 -4.27 10.74 -4.31
CA LEU A 104 -4.06 12.12 -3.87
C LEU A 104 -4.04 13.11 -5.05
N ILE A 105 -3.43 12.74 -6.17
CA ILE A 105 -3.43 13.57 -7.40
C ILE A 105 -4.70 13.39 -8.25
N GLY A 106 -5.73 12.75 -7.70
CA GLY A 106 -7.03 12.61 -8.37
C GLY A 106 -7.07 11.58 -9.51
N ARG A 107 -5.97 10.88 -9.81
CA ARG A 107 -5.96 9.79 -10.79
C ARG A 107 -6.63 8.55 -10.22
N ARG A 108 -7.93 8.45 -10.46
CA ARG A 108 -8.72 7.26 -10.12
C ARG A 108 -8.57 6.26 -11.28
N LEU A 109 -7.88 5.15 -11.02
CA LEU A 109 -7.95 4.02 -11.95
C LEU A 109 -9.35 3.44 -11.81
N HIS A 110 -10.15 3.51 -12.88
CA HIS A 110 -11.51 2.97 -12.90
C HIS A 110 -11.47 1.50 -12.47
N ILE A 111 -12.06 1.25 -11.32
CA ILE A 111 -12.31 -0.09 -10.83
C ILE A 111 -13.59 -0.52 -11.48
N TRP A 112 -13.47 -1.37 -12.53
CA TRP A 112 -14.61 -2.11 -13.06
C TRP A 112 -15.92 -1.32 -13.00
N GLU A 113 -16.18 -0.51 -13.99
CA GLU A 113 -17.57 -0.27 -14.36
C GLU A 113 -18.03 -1.61 -14.93
N PRO A 114 -19.00 -2.29 -14.29
CA PRO A 114 -19.63 -3.43 -14.94
C PRO A 114 -20.15 -2.90 -16.27
N ASP A 115 -19.76 -3.57 -17.34
CA ASP A 115 -20.16 -3.24 -18.70
C ASP A 115 -21.63 -2.82 -18.68
N GLU A 116 -21.95 -1.62 -19.17
CA GLU A 116 -23.34 -1.16 -19.18
C GLU A 116 -24.24 -2.19 -19.88
N GLU A 117 -23.70 -2.87 -20.90
CA GLU A 117 -24.34 -3.99 -21.56
C GLU A 117 -24.68 -5.13 -20.59
N LEU A 118 -23.79 -5.48 -19.69
CA LEU A 118 -24.04 -6.53 -18.69
C LEU A 118 -25.12 -6.11 -17.69
N ARG A 119 -25.14 -4.83 -17.28
CA ARG A 119 -26.20 -4.29 -16.41
C ARG A 119 -27.56 -4.31 -17.11
N LEU A 120 -27.59 -3.90 -18.36
CA LEU A 120 -28.81 -3.91 -19.17
C LEU A 120 -29.30 -5.35 -19.44
N ALA A 121 -28.38 -6.29 -19.68
CA ALA A 121 -28.71 -7.71 -19.85
C ALA A 121 -29.30 -8.32 -18.56
N ILE A 122 -28.72 -8.00 -17.40
CA ILE A 122 -29.23 -8.45 -16.08
C ILE A 122 -30.60 -7.85 -15.80
N GLN A 123 -30.82 -6.57 -16.11
CA GLN A 123 -32.11 -5.92 -15.92
C GLN A 123 -33.18 -6.52 -16.86
N ARG A 124 -32.84 -6.82 -18.13
CA ARG A 124 -33.75 -7.45 -19.09
C ARG A 124 -34.17 -8.84 -18.59
N ASN A 125 -33.21 -9.68 -18.17
CA ASN A 125 -33.53 -11.01 -17.65
C ASN A 125 -34.40 -10.96 -16.38
N ARG A 126 -34.28 -9.94 -15.56
CA ARG A 126 -35.10 -9.78 -14.35
C ARG A 126 -36.56 -9.41 -14.71
N HIS A 127 -36.79 -8.69 -15.79
CA HIS A 127 -38.13 -8.35 -16.27
C HIS A 127 -38.82 -9.50 -17.03
N GLU A 128 -38.05 -10.39 -17.62
CA GLU A 128 -38.60 -11.56 -18.34
C GLU A 128 -38.93 -12.75 -17.41
N SER A 129 -38.40 -12.76 -16.19
CA SER A 129 -38.57 -13.83 -15.18
C SER A 129 -39.59 -13.52 -14.08
N GLY A 130 -40.28 -12.38 -14.11
CA GLY A 130 -41.34 -11.96 -13.16
C GLY A 130 -42.67 -11.79 -13.86
#